data_f68c4f3ade6d75d2161f86662631d32b
#
_entry.id   f68c4f3ade6d75d2161f86662631d32b
#
_cell.length_a   1.000
_cell.length_b   1.000
_cell.length_c   1.000
_cell.angle_alpha   90.00
_cell.angle_beta   90.00
_cell.angle_gamma   90.00
#
_symmetry.space_group_name_H-M   'P 1'
#
loop_
_entity.id
_entity.type
_entity.pdbx_description
1 polymer ?
#
loop_
_entity_poly.entity_id
_entity_poly.type
_entity_poly.pdbx_seq_one_letter_code
_entity_poly.pdbx_strand_id
1 'polypeptide(L)'
;MEHYTMNLTLKVWRQKNKKDKGSFETYSVGDISSEMSFLEMFDVLNERLVKEGKDPIAFDHDCREGICGMCSMYINGRPHGPWEGTTTCQLHMRAFRDGDTIVVEPWRANAFPVIKDLVVDRSSFDRIIQAGGYISVNTGNAVDANAIPIEKDKADTSFAAAA
;
A
#
# COMPACT_ATOMS: atom_id res chain seq x y z
N MET A 1 17.31 -3.56 -22.16
CA MET A 1 17.78 -3.34 -20.78
C MET A 1 18.39 -4.66 -20.32
N GLU A 2 19.59 -4.65 -19.77
CA GLU A 2 20.19 -5.87 -19.25
C GLU A 2 19.45 -6.28 -17.97
N HIS A 3 18.98 -7.53 -17.93
CA HIS A 3 18.41 -8.14 -16.73
C HIS A 3 19.58 -8.48 -15.80
N TYR A 4 19.56 -7.93 -14.59
CA TYR A 4 20.54 -8.25 -13.56
C TYR A 4 19.82 -8.57 -12.24
N THR A 5 20.49 -9.32 -11.39
CA THR A 5 20.04 -9.56 -10.02
C THR A 5 20.77 -8.68 -9.04
N MET A 6 20.18 -8.41 -7.90
CA MET A 6 20.72 -7.56 -6.86
C MET A 6 20.54 -8.17 -5.48
N ASN A 7 21.41 -7.79 -4.56
CA ASN A 7 21.32 -8.10 -3.14
C ASN A 7 21.01 -6.81 -2.39
N LEU A 8 20.01 -6.83 -1.56
CA LEU A 8 19.49 -5.66 -0.89
C LEU A 8 19.37 -5.87 0.63
N THR A 9 19.43 -4.79 1.36
CA THR A 9 19.11 -4.76 2.78
C THR A 9 17.80 -4.01 2.99
N LEU A 10 16.80 -4.66 3.55
CA LEU A 10 15.51 -4.06 3.86
C LEU A 10 15.42 -3.76 5.35
N LYS A 11 15.11 -2.52 5.71
CA LYS A 11 14.71 -2.12 7.07
C LYS A 11 13.21 -1.90 7.06
N VAL A 12 12.47 -2.88 7.55
CA VAL A 12 11.01 -2.89 7.49
C VAL A 12 10.42 -2.63 8.87
N TRP A 13 9.43 -1.75 8.93
CA TRP A 13 8.67 -1.53 10.15
C TRP A 13 7.85 -2.78 10.49
N ARG A 14 8.01 -3.27 11.74
CA ARG A 14 7.27 -4.40 12.27
C ARG A 14 6.49 -3.96 13.49
N GLN A 15 5.22 -4.29 13.52
CA GLN A 15 4.31 -3.94 14.62
C GLN A 15 3.20 -4.99 14.71
N LYS A 16 3.10 -5.67 15.83
CA LYS A 16 2.15 -6.80 15.99
C LYS A 16 0.69 -6.38 16.02
N ASN A 17 0.38 -5.21 16.56
CA ASN A 17 -0.98 -4.68 16.69
C ASN A 17 -0.97 -3.18 17.05
N LYS A 18 -2.15 -2.56 17.13
CA LYS A 18 -2.32 -1.13 17.45
C LYS A 18 -1.70 -0.67 18.79
N LYS A 19 -1.51 -1.57 19.74
CA LYS A 19 -0.96 -1.25 21.09
C LYS A 19 0.55 -1.42 21.17
N ASP A 20 1.14 -2.11 20.22
CA ASP A 20 2.58 -2.31 20.13
C ASP A 20 3.26 -1.02 19.63
N LYS A 21 4.44 -0.73 20.20
CA LYS A 21 5.24 0.43 19.75
C LYS A 21 5.83 0.22 18.36
N GLY A 22 6.00 -1.03 17.95
CA GLY A 22 6.70 -1.40 16.74
C GLY A 22 8.19 -1.06 16.76
N SER A 23 8.91 -1.59 15.80
CA SER A 23 10.34 -1.34 15.58
C SER A 23 10.75 -1.71 14.15
N PHE A 24 11.91 -1.24 13.72
CA PHE A 24 12.49 -1.70 12.47
C PHE A 24 13.20 -3.04 12.66
N GLU A 25 12.91 -3.97 11.76
CA GLU A 25 13.68 -5.20 11.60
C GLU A 25 14.45 -5.17 10.27
N THR A 26 15.63 -5.78 10.27
CA THR A 26 16.51 -5.79 9.10
C THR A 26 16.52 -7.17 8.45
N TYR A 27 16.33 -7.21 7.13
CA TYR A 27 16.34 -8.40 6.31
C TYR A 27 17.31 -8.24 5.15
N SER A 28 18.10 -9.28 4.88
CA SER A 28 18.87 -9.39 3.65
C SER A 28 18.03 -10.12 2.61
N VAL A 29 17.91 -9.60 1.42
CA VAL A 29 17.29 -10.27 0.27
C VAL A 29 18.30 -10.35 -0.87
N GLY A 30 18.46 -11.52 -1.45
CA GLY A 30 19.41 -11.77 -2.52
C GLY A 30 18.72 -12.31 -3.78
N ASP A 31 19.43 -12.26 -4.89
CA ASP A 31 18.98 -12.76 -6.19
C ASP A 31 17.68 -12.11 -6.68
N ILE A 32 17.45 -10.85 -6.29
CA ILE A 32 16.26 -10.08 -6.69
C ILE A 32 16.47 -9.58 -8.11
N SER A 33 15.61 -10.00 -9.04
CA SER A 33 15.64 -9.52 -10.42
C SER A 33 15.27 -8.04 -10.51
N SER A 34 15.99 -7.30 -11.34
CA SER A 34 15.67 -5.89 -11.65
C SER A 34 14.27 -5.69 -12.23
N GLU A 35 13.69 -6.73 -12.82
CA GLU A 35 12.36 -6.68 -13.44
C GLU A 35 11.22 -7.01 -12.48
N MET A 36 11.50 -7.56 -11.31
CA MET A 36 10.50 -7.75 -10.28
C MET A 36 9.87 -6.42 -9.85
N SER A 37 8.60 -6.45 -9.51
CA SER A 37 7.98 -5.36 -8.77
C SER A 37 8.42 -5.39 -7.29
N PHE A 38 8.26 -4.27 -6.60
CA PHE A 38 8.56 -4.18 -5.17
C PHE A 38 7.73 -5.15 -4.34
N LEU A 39 6.47 -5.41 -4.74
CA LEU A 39 5.62 -6.39 -4.05
C LEU A 39 6.08 -7.83 -4.28
N GLU A 40 6.54 -8.17 -5.48
CA GLU A 40 7.10 -9.51 -5.75
C GLU A 40 8.36 -9.75 -4.93
N MET A 41 9.21 -8.74 -4.73
CA MET A 41 10.35 -8.84 -3.83
C MET A 41 9.89 -9.12 -2.39
N PHE A 42 8.79 -8.50 -1.92
CA PHE A 42 8.20 -8.82 -0.61
C PHE A 42 7.62 -10.24 -0.56
N ASP A 43 7.03 -10.73 -1.64
CA ASP A 43 6.54 -12.12 -1.71
C ASP A 43 7.70 -13.10 -1.56
N VAL A 44 8.83 -12.87 -2.23
CA VAL A 44 10.06 -13.69 -2.09
C VAL A 44 10.57 -13.69 -0.65
N LEU A 45 10.63 -12.51 -0.01
CA LEU A 45 11.04 -12.40 1.39
C LEU A 45 10.07 -13.15 2.31
N ASN A 46 8.78 -12.95 2.15
CA ASN A 46 7.76 -13.59 2.98
C ASN A 46 7.74 -15.12 2.82
N GLU A 47 7.91 -15.62 1.59
CA GLU A 47 8.04 -17.06 1.37
C GLU A 47 9.22 -17.65 2.14
N ARG A 48 10.35 -16.96 2.16
CA ARG A 48 11.53 -17.37 2.95
C ARG A 48 11.23 -17.34 4.45
N LEU A 49 10.61 -16.26 4.95
CA LEU A 49 10.25 -16.14 6.38
C LEU A 49 9.33 -17.28 6.81
N VAL A 50 8.33 -17.61 6.00
CA VAL A 50 7.41 -18.74 6.27
C VAL A 50 8.16 -20.07 6.30
N LYS A 51 9.06 -20.32 5.35
CA LYS A 51 9.91 -21.53 5.34
C LYS A 51 10.81 -21.64 6.57
N GLU A 52 11.25 -20.49 7.11
CA GLU A 52 12.05 -20.43 8.34
C GLU A 52 11.19 -20.47 9.63
N GLY A 53 9.87 -20.59 9.52
CA GLY A 53 8.94 -20.57 10.65
C GLY A 53 8.81 -19.21 11.34
N LYS A 54 9.15 -18.14 10.63
CA LYS A 54 9.05 -16.76 11.10
C LYS A 54 7.74 -16.12 10.63
N ASP A 55 7.27 -15.11 11.38
CA ASP A 55 6.05 -14.35 11.02
C ASP A 55 6.31 -13.50 9.77
N PRO A 56 5.55 -13.70 8.68
CA PRO A 56 5.72 -12.92 7.47
C PRO A 56 5.35 -11.45 7.71
N ILE A 57 5.86 -10.57 6.85
CA ILE A 57 5.53 -9.15 6.86
C ILE A 57 4.12 -8.98 6.34
N ALA A 58 3.25 -8.34 7.13
CA ALA A 58 1.90 -7.98 6.69
C ALA A 58 1.96 -6.71 5.84
N PHE A 59 1.46 -6.76 4.62
CA PHE A 59 1.28 -5.62 3.72
C PHE A 59 0.02 -5.79 2.88
N ASP A 60 -0.61 -4.67 2.54
CA ASP A 60 -1.80 -4.67 1.70
C ASP A 60 -1.44 -4.73 0.21
N HIS A 61 -2.19 -5.50 -0.52
CA HIS A 61 -2.19 -5.54 -1.99
C HIS A 61 -3.53 -6.09 -2.47
N ASP A 62 -3.89 -5.76 -3.73
CA ASP A 62 -5.10 -6.30 -4.35
C ASP A 62 -4.88 -6.46 -5.86
N CYS A 63 -5.11 -5.43 -6.66
CA CYS A 63 -5.08 -5.54 -8.12
C CYS A 63 -3.71 -5.91 -8.71
N ARG A 64 -2.61 -5.47 -8.11
CA ARG A 64 -1.23 -5.54 -8.62
C ARG A 64 -1.02 -4.92 -10.01
N GLU A 65 -1.96 -4.08 -10.44
CA GLU A 65 -2.00 -3.42 -11.76
C GLU A 65 -1.95 -1.88 -11.67
N GLY A 66 -1.73 -1.35 -10.47
CA GLY A 66 -1.59 0.09 -10.26
C GLY A 66 -2.89 0.89 -10.23
N ILE A 67 -4.05 0.27 -10.03
CA ILE A 67 -5.36 0.92 -10.13
C ILE A 67 -6.14 1.00 -8.81
N CYS A 68 -5.91 0.11 -7.83
CA CYS A 68 -6.72 0.07 -6.62
C CYS A 68 -6.17 0.94 -5.46
N GLY A 69 -4.88 1.28 -5.47
CA GLY A 69 -4.23 2.06 -4.41
C GLY A 69 -4.06 1.34 -3.06
N MET A 70 -4.30 0.02 -2.98
CA MET A 70 -4.21 -0.73 -1.72
C MET A 70 -2.78 -0.93 -1.22
N CYS A 71 -1.78 -0.98 -2.10
CA CYS A 71 -0.39 -1.24 -1.78
C CYS A 71 0.39 0.00 -1.28
N SER A 72 -0.28 0.92 -0.61
CA SER A 72 0.31 2.18 -0.15
C SER A 72 1.30 1.95 1.00
N MET A 73 2.52 2.43 0.85
CA MET A 73 3.56 2.43 1.88
C MET A 73 4.60 3.52 1.61
N TYR A 74 5.37 3.89 2.64
CA TYR A 74 6.54 4.74 2.46
C TYR A 74 7.78 3.88 2.17
N ILE A 75 8.52 4.27 1.16
CA ILE A 75 9.79 3.65 0.77
C ILE A 75 10.85 4.75 0.74
N ASN A 76 11.86 4.64 1.60
CA ASN A 76 12.90 5.65 1.81
C ASN A 76 12.32 7.05 2.09
N GLY A 77 11.24 7.11 2.89
CA GLY A 77 10.58 8.36 3.28
C GLY A 77 9.74 9.02 2.19
N ARG A 78 9.53 8.35 1.05
CA ARG A 78 8.68 8.83 -0.05
C ARG A 78 7.46 7.93 -0.23
N PRO A 79 6.28 8.49 -0.54
CA PRO A 79 5.12 7.71 -0.91
C PRO A 79 5.43 6.83 -2.13
N HIS A 80 5.26 5.50 -1.96
CA HIS A 80 5.46 4.49 -3.02
C HIS A 80 6.86 4.43 -3.63
N GLY A 81 7.85 5.13 -3.05
CA GLY A 81 9.25 5.05 -3.47
C GLY A 81 9.71 6.19 -4.40
N PRO A 82 10.79 5.96 -5.17
CA PRO A 82 11.47 7.02 -5.90
C PRO A 82 10.75 7.52 -7.16
N TRP A 83 9.82 6.74 -7.72
CA TRP A 83 9.11 7.11 -8.93
C TRP A 83 7.81 7.87 -8.62
N GLU A 84 7.66 9.04 -9.21
CA GLU A 84 6.45 9.84 -9.05
C GLU A 84 5.26 9.26 -9.83
N GLY A 85 4.05 9.43 -9.30
CA GLY A 85 2.81 8.97 -9.94
C GLY A 85 2.71 7.44 -10.09
N THR A 86 3.45 6.69 -9.27
CA THR A 86 3.52 5.22 -9.35
C THR A 86 3.02 4.61 -8.04
N THR A 87 2.36 3.46 -8.15
CA THR A 87 1.98 2.63 -7.00
C THR A 87 3.11 1.65 -6.66
N THR A 88 3.12 1.11 -5.44
CA THR A 88 4.18 0.17 -5.01
C THR A 88 4.19 -1.10 -5.85
N CYS A 89 3.05 -1.58 -6.32
CA CYS A 89 2.98 -2.75 -7.20
C CYS A 89 3.53 -2.50 -8.63
N GLN A 90 3.72 -1.24 -9.02
CA GLN A 90 4.30 -0.86 -10.30
C GLN A 90 5.73 -0.30 -10.16
N LEU A 91 6.21 -0.15 -8.93
CA LEU A 91 7.59 0.17 -8.68
C LEU A 91 8.46 -1.07 -8.91
N HIS A 92 9.32 -1.03 -9.92
CA HIS A 92 10.21 -2.14 -10.24
C HIS A 92 11.56 -2.01 -9.50
N MET A 93 12.18 -3.16 -9.23
CA MET A 93 13.42 -3.22 -8.46
C MET A 93 14.59 -2.52 -9.16
N ARG A 94 14.56 -2.34 -10.49
CA ARG A 94 15.53 -1.52 -11.26
C ARG A 94 15.57 -0.04 -10.84
N ALA A 95 14.64 0.43 -10.02
CA ALA A 95 14.69 1.75 -9.39
C ALA A 95 15.75 1.84 -8.27
N PHE A 96 16.31 0.72 -7.85
CA PHE A 96 17.32 0.58 -6.81
C PHE A 96 18.60 -0.01 -7.40
N ARG A 97 19.66 -0.01 -6.59
CA ARG A 97 20.98 -0.52 -6.98
C ARG A 97 21.37 -1.70 -6.09
N ASP A 98 22.21 -2.57 -6.62
CA ASP A 98 22.83 -3.64 -5.83
C ASP A 98 23.52 -3.07 -4.59
N GLY A 99 23.28 -3.69 -3.44
CA GLY A 99 23.81 -3.24 -2.14
C GLY A 99 22.99 -2.16 -1.44
N ASP A 100 21.94 -1.63 -2.05
CA ASP A 100 21.12 -0.59 -1.42
C ASP A 100 20.46 -1.06 -0.12
N THR A 101 20.34 -0.11 0.82
CA THR A 101 19.49 -0.27 2.00
C THR A 101 18.18 0.49 1.79
N ILE A 102 17.07 -0.23 1.86
CA ILE A 102 15.73 0.31 1.62
C ILE A 102 14.95 0.30 2.93
N VAL A 103 14.46 1.47 3.34
CA VAL A 103 13.60 1.62 4.53
C VAL A 103 12.16 1.59 4.12
N VAL A 104 11.35 0.71 4.73
CA VAL A 104 9.93 0.55 4.42
C VAL A 104 9.09 0.76 5.67
N GLU A 105 8.12 1.66 5.56
CA GLU A 105 7.25 2.07 6.65
C GLU A 105 5.78 2.04 6.21
N PRO A 106 4.84 1.82 7.16
CA PRO A 106 3.42 1.94 6.86
C PRO A 106 3.07 3.40 6.55
N TRP A 107 1.97 3.61 5.84
CA TRP A 107 1.37 4.92 5.63
C TRP A 107 0.68 5.40 6.91
N ARG A 108 1.43 5.62 7.98
CA ARG A 108 0.90 5.97 9.29
C ARG A 108 0.64 7.47 9.42
N ALA A 109 -0.59 7.79 9.70
CA ALA A 109 -1.05 9.10 10.11
C ALA A 109 -2.12 8.93 11.20
N ASN A 110 -2.54 9.99 11.86
CA ASN A 110 -3.60 9.90 12.88
C ASN A 110 -4.90 9.30 12.30
N ALA A 111 -5.18 9.56 11.02
CA ALA A 111 -6.34 9.04 10.32
C ALA A 111 -6.19 7.54 9.95
N PHE A 112 -4.97 7.02 9.89
CA PHE A 112 -4.63 5.66 9.43
C PHE A 112 -3.75 4.93 10.46
N PRO A 113 -4.30 4.55 11.62
CA PRO A 113 -3.51 3.83 12.62
C PRO A 113 -3.08 2.46 12.09
N VAL A 114 -1.88 2.02 12.50
CA VAL A 114 -1.34 0.72 12.08
C VAL A 114 -2.16 -0.42 12.70
N ILE A 115 -2.58 -1.37 11.88
CA ILE A 115 -3.21 -2.62 12.30
C ILE A 115 -2.13 -3.66 12.60
N LYS A 116 -1.27 -3.94 11.62
CA LYS A 116 -0.11 -4.83 11.73
C LYS A 116 0.93 -4.44 10.67
N ASP A 117 2.17 -4.35 11.05
CA ASP A 117 3.33 -4.04 10.18
C ASP A 117 3.07 -2.86 9.23
N LEU A 118 2.88 -3.12 7.94
CA LEU A 118 2.63 -2.12 6.90
C LEU A 118 1.14 -1.90 6.61
N VAL A 119 0.24 -2.66 7.27
CA VAL A 119 -1.21 -2.57 7.10
C VAL A 119 -1.77 -1.51 8.03
N VAL A 120 -2.55 -0.59 7.49
CA VAL A 120 -3.19 0.51 8.22
C VAL A 120 -4.71 0.45 8.13
N ASP A 121 -5.38 1.02 9.13
CA ASP A 121 -6.85 1.14 9.19
C ASP A 121 -7.30 2.30 8.30
N ARG A 122 -7.99 2.00 7.21
CA ARG A 122 -8.52 2.99 6.25
C ARG A 122 -9.99 3.31 6.43
N SER A 123 -10.61 2.85 7.50
CA SER A 123 -12.04 3.08 7.74
C SER A 123 -12.46 4.56 7.78
N SER A 124 -11.48 5.47 7.88
CA SER A 124 -11.72 6.91 7.71
C SER A 124 -12.32 7.24 6.34
N PHE A 125 -11.85 6.58 5.28
CA PHE A 125 -12.41 6.76 3.93
C PHE A 125 -13.84 6.25 3.84
N ASP A 126 -14.14 5.10 4.47
CA ASP A 126 -15.51 4.55 4.48
C ASP A 126 -16.48 5.52 5.14
N ARG A 127 -16.06 6.19 6.23
CA ARG A 127 -16.88 7.22 6.89
C ARG A 127 -17.13 8.43 5.99
N ILE A 128 -16.13 8.85 5.21
CA ILE A 128 -16.29 9.95 4.24
C ILE A 128 -17.28 9.54 3.14
N ILE A 129 -17.15 8.32 2.60
CA ILE A 129 -18.07 7.81 1.58
C ILE A 129 -19.49 7.74 2.13
N GLN A 130 -19.70 7.23 3.35
CA GLN A 130 -20.99 7.19 4.01
C GLN A 130 -21.59 8.58 4.25
N ALA A 131 -20.75 9.59 4.47
CA ALA A 131 -21.20 10.97 4.65
C ALA A 131 -21.63 11.66 3.35
N GLY A 132 -21.47 11.02 2.19
CA GLY A 132 -21.90 11.53 0.89
C GLY A 132 -20.83 11.49 -0.23
N GLY A 133 -19.67 10.92 0.04
CA GLY A 133 -18.57 10.77 -0.93
C GLY A 133 -18.75 9.62 -1.92
N TYR A 134 -19.98 9.41 -2.43
CA TYR A 134 -20.25 8.33 -3.38
C TYR A 134 -19.56 8.56 -4.72
N ILE A 135 -18.92 7.51 -5.24
CA ILE A 135 -18.26 7.50 -6.55
C ILE A 135 -19.09 6.80 -7.63
N SER A 136 -20.19 6.16 -7.27
CA SER A 136 -21.11 5.48 -8.19
C SER A 136 -22.49 6.13 -8.18
N VAL A 137 -23.17 6.04 -9.32
CA VAL A 137 -24.53 6.57 -9.48
C VAL A 137 -25.51 5.70 -8.68
N ASN A 138 -26.35 6.32 -7.86
CA ASN A 138 -27.43 5.65 -7.19
C ASN A 138 -28.64 5.53 -8.14
N THR A 139 -29.00 4.33 -8.54
CA THR A 139 -30.13 4.06 -9.44
C THR A 139 -31.35 3.46 -8.71
N GLY A 140 -31.24 3.22 -7.41
CA GLY A 140 -32.32 2.64 -6.58
C GLY A 140 -32.42 1.12 -6.69
N ASN A 141 -32.16 0.53 -7.85
CA ASN A 141 -32.12 -0.92 -8.07
C ASN A 141 -31.23 -1.28 -9.28
N ALA A 142 -31.02 -2.58 -9.48
CA ALA A 142 -30.07 -3.08 -10.49
C ALA A 142 -30.55 -2.94 -11.95
N VAL A 143 -31.82 -2.72 -12.21
CA VAL A 143 -32.40 -2.65 -13.57
C VAL A 143 -32.82 -1.23 -13.96
N ASP A 144 -32.82 -0.29 -13.02
CA ASP A 144 -33.18 1.11 -13.30
C ASP A 144 -31.88 1.86 -13.72
N ALA A 145 -31.93 2.45 -14.91
CA ALA A 145 -30.83 3.23 -15.46
C ALA A 145 -30.87 4.71 -15.06
N ASN A 146 -31.93 5.18 -14.41
CA ASN A 146 -32.08 6.57 -14.00
C ASN A 146 -31.39 6.80 -12.66
N ALA A 147 -30.56 7.85 -12.59
CA ALA A 147 -29.95 8.25 -11.35
C ALA A 147 -30.97 8.81 -10.35
N ILE A 148 -30.87 8.38 -9.11
CA ILE A 148 -31.56 9.05 -7.99
C ILE A 148 -30.68 10.22 -7.56
N PRO A 149 -31.18 11.47 -7.58
CA PRO A 149 -30.42 12.64 -7.16
C PRO A 149 -29.94 12.51 -5.71
N ILE A 150 -28.69 12.86 -5.48
CA ILE A 150 -28.12 13.00 -4.14
C ILE A 150 -28.57 14.34 -3.57
N GLU A 151 -28.86 14.38 -2.28
CA GLU A 151 -29.15 15.64 -1.57
C GLU A 151 -28.00 16.64 -1.77
N LYS A 152 -28.33 17.90 -2.04
CA LYS A 152 -27.35 18.94 -2.36
C LYS A 152 -26.26 19.06 -1.29
N ASP A 153 -26.64 19.05 0.00
CA ASP A 153 -25.70 19.20 1.12
C ASP A 153 -24.66 18.06 1.18
N LYS A 154 -25.06 16.85 0.80
CA LYS A 154 -24.14 15.71 0.69
C LYS A 154 -23.20 15.86 -0.49
N ALA A 155 -23.69 16.32 -1.62
CA ALA A 155 -22.85 16.59 -2.79
C ALA A 155 -21.84 17.70 -2.48
N ASP A 156 -22.27 18.81 -1.89
CA ASP A 156 -21.41 19.93 -1.50
C ASP A 156 -20.33 19.47 -0.48
N THR A 157 -20.70 18.64 0.49
CA THR A 157 -19.75 18.07 1.47
C THR A 157 -18.72 17.18 0.79
N SER A 158 -19.14 16.38 -0.18
CA SER A 158 -18.24 15.51 -0.96
C SER A 158 -17.25 16.32 -1.78
N PHE A 159 -17.70 17.39 -2.44
CA PHE A 159 -16.82 18.30 -3.18
C PHE A 159 -15.84 19.01 -2.26
N ALA A 160 -16.28 19.49 -1.10
CA ALA A 160 -15.42 20.13 -0.12
C ALA A 160 -14.35 19.20 0.45
N ALA A 161 -14.67 17.89 0.57
CA ALA A 161 -13.72 16.88 1.03
C ALA A 161 -12.70 16.47 -0.04
N ALA A 162 -12.99 16.72 -1.32
CA ALA A 162 -12.09 16.41 -2.45
C ALA A 162 -11.08 17.54 -2.76
N ALA A 163 -11.27 18.73 -2.19
CA ALA A 163 -10.41 19.90 -2.37
C ALA A 163 -9.30 19.95 -1.31
#